data_eb22096d762c864ad2e2301139b3620b
#
_entry.id   eb22096d762c864ad2e2301139b3620b
#
_cell.length_a   1.000
_cell.length_b   1.000
_cell.length_c   1.000
_cell.angle_alpha   90.00
_cell.angle_beta   90.00
_cell.angle_gamma   90.00
#
_symmetry.space_group_name_H-M   'P 1'
#
loop_
_entity.id
_entity.type
_entity.pdbx_description
1 polymer ?
#
loop_
_entity_poly.entity_id
_entity_poly.type
_entity_poly.pdbx_seq_one_letter_code
_entity_poly.pdbx_strand_id
1 'polypeptide(L)'
;MTLIKSISGIRGTIGGHVGEGLNPLDIVKFTSAYATLIRKTTTVKSNKIVVGRDARISGEMVKNVVCGTLMGMGFDVVNIGLASTPTTELAVTMEGACGGIILTASHNPRQWNALKLLNEHGEFLNKEEGNEVLRIAEAEAFEFADKIGRAHV
;
A
#
# COMPACT_ATOMS: atom_id res chain seq x y z
N MET A 1 5.98 -2.95 21.12
CA MET A 1 5.36 -2.21 20.00
C MET A 1 6.40 -1.93 18.92
N THR A 2 6.14 -2.39 17.69
CA THR A 2 7.06 -2.21 16.57
C THR A 2 6.48 -1.42 15.40
N LEU A 3 5.19 -1.07 15.44
CA LEU A 3 4.55 -0.36 14.35
C LEU A 3 5.14 1.05 14.20
N ILE A 4 5.79 1.29 13.07
CA ILE A 4 6.44 2.56 12.76
C ILE A 4 5.73 3.19 11.57
N LYS A 5 5.18 4.37 11.80
CA LYS A 5 4.47 5.16 10.79
C LYS A 5 5.39 6.27 10.32
N SER A 6 5.77 6.20 9.06
CA SER A 6 6.65 7.20 8.45
C SER A 6 5.98 7.83 7.23
N ILE A 7 6.58 8.89 6.74
CA ILE A 7 6.08 9.65 5.58
C ILE A 7 5.93 8.74 4.35
N SER A 8 6.93 7.91 4.10
CA SER A 8 6.97 7.09 2.89
C SER A 8 6.36 5.70 3.06
N GLY A 9 6.02 5.29 4.29
CA GLY A 9 5.45 3.96 4.48
C GLY A 9 5.24 3.57 5.93
N ILE A 10 4.63 2.40 6.06
CA ILE A 10 4.23 1.82 7.35
C ILE A 10 4.98 0.50 7.49
N ARG A 11 5.72 0.31 8.56
CA ARG A 11 6.47 -0.93 8.81
C ARG A 11 6.28 -1.43 10.22
N GLY A 12 6.45 -2.72 10.41
CA GLY A 12 6.36 -3.34 11.72
C GLY A 12 6.65 -4.83 11.64
N THR A 13 6.74 -5.45 12.81
CA THR A 13 6.81 -6.90 12.89
C THR A 13 5.43 -7.51 12.64
N ILE A 14 5.41 -8.67 12.03
CA ILE A 14 4.17 -9.39 11.75
C ILE A 14 3.67 -10.05 13.04
N GLY A 15 2.39 -9.91 13.31
CA GLY A 15 1.74 -10.49 14.49
C GLY A 15 1.52 -9.48 15.61
N GLY A 16 1.12 -9.98 16.77
CA GLY A 16 0.83 -9.15 17.93
C GLY A 16 -0.58 -8.56 17.94
N HIS A 17 -0.77 -7.57 18.79
CA HIS A 17 -2.06 -6.89 18.91
C HIS A 17 -2.22 -5.80 17.86
N VAL A 18 -3.49 -5.48 17.52
CA VAL A 18 -3.81 -4.38 16.62
C VAL A 18 -3.18 -3.08 17.13
N GLY A 19 -2.52 -2.35 16.24
CA GLY A 19 -1.84 -1.10 16.57
C GLY A 19 -0.41 -1.27 17.08
N GLU A 20 0.04 -2.48 17.34
CA GLU A 20 1.38 -2.73 17.89
C GLU A 20 2.40 -3.21 16.85
N GLY A 21 1.94 -3.83 15.79
CA GLY A 21 2.77 -4.32 14.70
C GLY A 21 2.04 -4.19 13.38
N LEU A 22 2.57 -4.82 12.34
CA LEU A 22 1.94 -4.81 11.02
C LEU A 22 1.06 -6.05 10.87
N ASN A 23 -0.13 -6.02 11.46
CA ASN A 23 -1.09 -7.12 11.37
C ASN A 23 -2.23 -6.82 10.40
N PRO A 24 -3.07 -7.83 10.05
CA PRO A 24 -4.06 -7.65 8.98
C PRO A 24 -4.97 -6.43 9.14
N LEU A 25 -5.44 -6.10 10.33
CA LEU A 25 -6.28 -4.93 10.53
C LEU A 25 -5.53 -3.62 10.29
N ASP A 26 -4.27 -3.56 10.72
CA ASP A 26 -3.42 -2.39 10.45
C ASP A 26 -3.14 -2.25 8.95
N ILE A 27 -2.91 -3.37 8.25
CA ILE A 27 -2.72 -3.36 6.80
C ILE A 27 -3.96 -2.82 6.10
N VAL A 28 -5.15 -3.28 6.46
CA VAL A 28 -6.41 -2.76 5.91
C VAL A 28 -6.53 -1.25 6.15
N LYS A 29 -6.26 -0.83 7.37
CA LYS A 29 -6.37 0.58 7.79
C LYS A 29 -5.49 1.50 6.95
N PHE A 30 -4.20 1.19 6.84
CA PHE A 30 -3.26 2.05 6.12
C PHE A 30 -3.41 1.95 4.60
N THR A 31 -3.76 0.78 4.08
CA THR A 31 -4.07 0.62 2.65
C THR A 31 -5.32 1.42 2.28
N SER A 32 -6.36 1.37 3.10
CA SER A 32 -7.59 2.14 2.87
C SER A 32 -7.33 3.64 2.93
N ALA A 33 -6.52 4.09 3.89
CA ALA A 33 -6.15 5.50 4.01
C ALA A 33 -5.36 5.98 2.78
N TYR A 34 -4.39 5.18 2.35
CA TYR A 34 -3.60 5.46 1.15
C TYR A 34 -4.50 5.55 -0.09
N ALA A 35 -5.38 4.57 -0.29
CA ALA A 35 -6.29 4.55 -1.43
C ALA A 35 -7.21 5.77 -1.44
N THR A 36 -7.66 6.21 -0.27
CA THR A 36 -8.47 7.42 -0.13
C THR A 36 -7.71 8.66 -0.57
N LEU A 37 -6.44 8.79 -0.15
CA LEU A 37 -5.59 9.89 -0.59
C LEU A 37 -5.42 9.88 -2.10
N ILE A 38 -5.07 8.74 -2.67
CA ILE A 38 -4.84 8.59 -4.11
C ILE A 38 -6.08 9.00 -4.90
N ARG A 39 -7.26 8.57 -4.48
CA ARG A 39 -8.51 8.93 -5.15
C ARG A 39 -8.75 10.43 -5.16
N LYS A 40 -8.39 11.13 -4.08
CA LYS A 40 -8.55 12.57 -3.98
C LYS A 40 -7.54 13.37 -4.78
N THR A 41 -6.33 12.85 -4.94
CA THR A 41 -5.20 13.62 -5.47
C THR A 41 -4.78 13.25 -6.89
N THR A 42 -5.17 12.07 -7.37
CA THR A 42 -4.71 11.62 -8.67
C THR A 42 -5.26 12.47 -9.81
N THR A 43 -4.41 12.73 -10.79
CA THR A 43 -4.77 13.34 -12.06
C THR A 43 -4.91 12.30 -13.17
N VAL A 44 -4.57 11.06 -12.88
CA VAL A 44 -4.64 9.95 -13.82
C VAL A 44 -6.07 9.41 -13.89
N LYS A 45 -6.56 9.14 -15.10
CA LYS A 45 -7.94 8.67 -15.30
C LYS A 45 -8.15 7.22 -14.94
N SER A 46 -7.10 6.40 -14.96
CA SER A 46 -7.23 4.99 -14.58
C SER A 46 -7.41 4.85 -13.07
N ASN A 47 -7.93 3.71 -12.66
CA ASN A 47 -8.05 3.37 -11.23
C ASN A 47 -7.09 2.23 -10.87
N LYS A 48 -5.98 2.11 -11.59
CA LYS A 48 -4.98 1.05 -11.35
C LYS A 48 -4.03 1.44 -10.24
N ILE A 49 -3.72 0.48 -9.37
CA ILE A 49 -2.62 0.60 -8.40
C ILE A 49 -1.71 -0.61 -8.58
N VAL A 50 -0.42 -0.35 -8.73
CA VAL A 50 0.60 -1.41 -8.88
C VAL A 50 0.98 -1.92 -7.50
N VAL A 51 1.12 -3.23 -7.36
CA VAL A 51 1.60 -3.86 -6.12
C VAL A 51 2.75 -4.80 -6.47
N GLY A 52 3.91 -4.56 -5.85
CA GLY A 52 5.08 -5.43 -5.95
C GLY A 52 5.56 -5.81 -4.57
N ARG A 53 6.29 -6.92 -4.45
CA ARG A 53 6.80 -7.39 -3.16
C ARG A 53 8.16 -8.07 -3.28
N ASP A 54 8.89 -8.11 -2.16
CA ASP A 54 10.07 -8.96 -2.04
C ASP A 54 9.67 -10.41 -1.65
N ALA A 55 10.65 -11.26 -1.42
CA ALA A 55 10.44 -12.68 -1.16
C ALA A 55 10.24 -13.02 0.31
N ARG A 56 9.90 -12.06 1.17
CA ARG A 56 9.67 -12.35 2.60
C ARG A 56 8.50 -13.32 2.77
N ILE A 57 8.59 -14.19 3.78
CA ILE A 57 7.55 -15.19 4.05
C ILE A 57 6.18 -14.54 4.25
N SER A 58 6.13 -13.41 4.97
CA SER A 58 4.90 -12.67 5.20
C SER A 58 4.34 -11.98 3.96
N GLY A 59 5.12 -11.88 2.89
CA GLY A 59 4.77 -11.12 1.70
C GLY A 59 3.48 -11.56 1.05
N GLU A 60 3.20 -12.86 1.01
CA GLU A 60 1.96 -13.36 0.41
C GLU A 60 0.73 -12.92 1.20
N MET A 61 0.76 -13.08 2.52
CA MET A 61 -0.34 -12.63 3.37
C MET A 61 -0.56 -11.13 3.25
N VAL A 62 0.52 -10.35 3.37
CA VAL A 62 0.43 -8.89 3.25
C VAL A 62 -0.11 -8.48 1.89
N LYS A 63 0.40 -9.09 0.81
CA LYS A 63 -0.08 -8.83 -0.55
C LYS A 63 -1.57 -9.15 -0.68
N ASN A 64 -2.02 -10.26 -0.14
CA ASN A 64 -3.43 -10.65 -0.23
C ASN A 64 -4.34 -9.64 0.47
N VAL A 65 -3.95 -9.16 1.65
CA VAL A 65 -4.73 -8.16 2.39
C VAL A 65 -4.73 -6.82 1.66
N VAL A 66 -3.57 -6.38 1.17
CA VAL A 66 -3.44 -5.13 0.41
C VAL A 66 -4.29 -5.18 -0.86
N CYS A 67 -4.12 -6.22 -1.67
CA CYS A 67 -4.85 -6.34 -2.94
C CYS A 67 -6.37 -6.45 -2.71
N GLY A 68 -6.79 -7.24 -1.72
CA GLY A 68 -8.19 -7.36 -1.37
C GLY A 68 -8.80 -6.02 -0.92
N THR A 69 -8.07 -5.28 -0.11
CA THR A 69 -8.51 -3.96 0.36
C THR A 69 -8.63 -2.97 -0.79
N LEU A 70 -7.63 -2.92 -1.69
CA LEU A 70 -7.68 -2.04 -2.86
C LEU A 70 -8.87 -2.36 -3.76
N MET A 71 -9.11 -3.64 -4.01
CA MET A 71 -10.29 -4.06 -4.79
C MET A 71 -11.59 -3.65 -4.08
N GLY A 72 -11.66 -3.80 -2.76
CA GLY A 72 -12.80 -3.37 -1.97
C GLY A 72 -13.02 -1.87 -1.97
N MET A 73 -11.97 -1.09 -2.24
CA MET A 73 -12.02 0.35 -2.41
C MET A 73 -12.36 0.77 -3.87
N GLY A 74 -12.52 -0.19 -4.78
CA GLY A 74 -12.86 0.06 -6.18
C GLY A 74 -11.68 0.24 -7.11
N PHE A 75 -10.46 -0.05 -6.65
CA PHE A 75 -9.27 0.04 -7.50
C PHE A 75 -9.00 -1.29 -8.20
N ASP A 76 -8.49 -1.20 -9.42
CA ASP A 76 -7.91 -2.33 -10.12
C ASP A 76 -6.47 -2.50 -9.67
N VAL A 77 -6.07 -3.73 -9.40
CA VAL A 77 -4.72 -4.02 -8.91
C VAL A 77 -3.89 -4.65 -10.01
N VAL A 78 -2.74 -4.04 -10.30
CA VAL A 78 -1.73 -4.64 -11.18
C VAL A 78 -0.69 -5.28 -10.27
N ASN A 79 -0.84 -6.59 -10.05
CA ASN A 79 0.07 -7.36 -9.20
C ASN A 79 1.25 -7.82 -10.05
N ILE A 80 2.42 -7.20 -9.85
CA ILE A 80 3.64 -7.54 -10.58
C ILE A 80 4.47 -8.63 -9.88
N GLY A 81 3.99 -9.13 -8.75
CA GLY A 81 4.62 -10.23 -8.04
C GLY A 81 5.94 -9.86 -7.39
N LEU A 82 6.90 -10.76 -7.47
CA LEU A 82 8.25 -10.53 -6.96
C LEU A 82 8.96 -9.49 -7.84
N ALA A 83 9.25 -8.35 -7.26
CA ALA A 83 9.85 -7.23 -7.98
C ALA A 83 10.68 -6.37 -7.05
N SER A 84 11.71 -5.75 -7.59
CA SER A 84 12.52 -4.78 -6.85
C SER A 84 11.76 -3.45 -6.68
N THR A 85 12.24 -2.62 -5.75
CA THR A 85 11.72 -1.27 -5.56
C THR A 85 11.77 -0.46 -6.87
N PRO A 86 12.91 -0.36 -7.58
CA PRO A 86 12.95 0.36 -8.85
C PRO A 86 11.99 -0.18 -9.91
N THR A 87 11.83 -1.49 -10.01
CA THR A 87 10.91 -2.08 -10.98
C THR A 87 9.47 -1.70 -10.66
N THR A 88 9.09 -1.71 -9.39
CA THR A 88 7.75 -1.33 -8.97
C THR A 88 7.50 0.16 -9.21
N GLU A 89 8.46 1.01 -8.89
CA GLU A 89 8.37 2.44 -9.17
C GLU A 89 8.15 2.72 -10.65
N LEU A 90 8.92 2.07 -11.51
CA LEU A 90 8.82 2.22 -12.96
C LEU A 90 7.47 1.70 -13.48
N ALA A 91 6.97 0.60 -12.92
CA ALA A 91 5.70 0.00 -13.34
C ALA A 91 4.52 0.96 -13.16
N VAL A 92 4.54 1.84 -12.16
CA VAL A 92 3.46 2.81 -11.92
C VAL A 92 3.23 3.66 -13.17
N THR A 93 4.29 4.25 -13.72
CA THR A 93 4.16 5.09 -14.92
C THR A 93 3.93 4.27 -16.18
N MET A 94 4.57 3.12 -16.31
CA MET A 94 4.40 2.25 -17.48
C MET A 94 2.97 1.71 -17.62
N GLU A 95 2.33 1.42 -16.50
CA GLU A 95 0.93 0.93 -16.50
C GLU A 95 -0.10 2.05 -16.51
N GLY A 96 0.33 3.30 -16.45
CA GLY A 96 -0.57 4.43 -16.32
C GLY A 96 -1.39 4.35 -15.03
N ALA A 97 -0.78 3.84 -13.96
CA ALA A 97 -1.43 3.67 -12.68
C ALA A 97 -1.47 4.98 -11.88
N CYS A 98 -2.46 5.10 -11.01
CA CYS A 98 -2.57 6.28 -10.14
C CYS A 98 -1.71 6.19 -8.89
N GLY A 99 -1.08 5.05 -8.63
CA GLY A 99 -0.18 4.87 -7.51
C GLY A 99 0.40 3.47 -7.47
N GLY A 100 1.15 3.19 -6.42
CA GLY A 100 1.75 1.87 -6.22
C GLY A 100 2.11 1.62 -4.77
N ILE A 101 2.21 0.36 -4.40
CA ILE A 101 2.64 -0.07 -3.08
C ILE A 101 3.72 -1.13 -3.25
N ILE A 102 4.83 -0.96 -2.53
CA ILE A 102 5.91 -1.93 -2.50
C ILE A 102 5.92 -2.58 -1.12
N LEU A 103 5.82 -3.89 -1.08
CA LEU A 103 5.80 -4.67 0.15
C LEU A 103 7.21 -5.17 0.44
N THR A 104 7.97 -4.39 1.19
CA THR A 104 9.34 -4.73 1.55
C THR A 104 9.79 -3.95 2.78
N ALA A 105 10.45 -4.63 3.70
CA ALA A 105 11.06 -3.99 4.85
C ALA A 105 12.58 -3.78 4.66
N SER A 106 13.08 -3.94 3.45
CA SER A 106 14.48 -3.71 3.07
C SER A 106 15.49 -4.40 3.99
N HIS A 107 16.13 -3.64 4.88
CA HIS A 107 17.18 -4.12 5.77
C HIS A 107 16.67 -4.68 7.10
N ASN A 108 15.39 -4.58 7.40
CA ASN A 108 14.84 -5.11 8.64
C ASN A 108 14.88 -6.64 8.65
N PRO A 109 14.97 -7.28 9.84
CA PRO A 109 14.91 -8.74 9.94
C PRO A 109 13.66 -9.32 9.29
N ARG A 110 13.67 -10.62 8.99
CA ARG A 110 12.61 -11.24 8.20
C ARG A 110 11.22 -11.27 8.84
N GLN A 111 11.13 -11.09 10.16
CA GLN A 111 9.84 -10.96 10.83
C GLN A 111 9.19 -9.60 10.62
N TRP A 112 9.88 -8.67 9.99
CA TRP A 112 9.37 -7.36 9.60
C TRP A 112 8.80 -7.39 8.19
N ASN A 113 7.83 -6.53 7.95
CA ASN A 113 7.43 -6.16 6.59
C ASN A 113 6.99 -4.69 6.59
N ALA A 114 6.71 -4.16 5.43
CA ALA A 114 6.31 -2.77 5.31
C ALA A 114 5.47 -2.53 4.05
N LEU A 115 4.64 -1.50 4.13
CA LEU A 115 3.93 -0.93 2.99
C LEU A 115 4.65 0.37 2.62
N LYS A 116 5.34 0.38 1.49
CA LYS A 116 5.97 1.60 0.96
C LYS A 116 5.05 2.19 -0.09
N LEU A 117 4.70 3.45 0.07
CA LEU A 117 3.60 4.09 -0.67
C LEU A 117 4.14 5.02 -1.74
N LEU A 118 3.65 4.85 -2.98
CA LEU A 118 4.08 5.63 -4.14
C LEU A 118 2.93 6.48 -4.67
N ASN A 119 3.29 7.64 -5.25
CA ASN A 119 2.35 8.49 -5.97
C ASN A 119 2.21 8.04 -7.44
N GLU A 120 1.45 8.78 -8.22
CA GLU A 120 1.19 8.48 -9.64
C GLU A 120 2.41 8.62 -10.54
N HIS A 121 3.49 9.22 -10.05
CA HIS A 121 4.77 9.34 -10.77
C HIS A 121 5.74 8.22 -10.41
N GLY A 122 5.34 7.27 -9.56
CA GLY A 122 6.21 6.21 -9.09
C GLY A 122 7.24 6.68 -8.06
N GLU A 123 6.98 7.79 -7.41
CA GLU A 123 7.85 8.36 -6.37
C GLU A 123 7.23 8.13 -4.99
N PHE A 124 8.06 8.05 -3.96
CA PHE A 124 7.56 7.98 -2.59
C PHE A 124 6.72 9.21 -2.25
N LEU A 125 5.71 9.03 -1.40
CA LEU A 125 4.89 10.15 -0.95
C LEU A 125 5.76 11.20 -0.26
N ASN A 126 5.43 12.46 -0.48
CA ASN A 126 6.10 13.56 0.23
C ASN A 126 5.53 13.71 1.65
N LYS A 127 6.08 14.65 2.42
CA LYS A 127 5.69 14.87 3.81
C LYS A 127 4.20 15.16 3.98
N GLU A 128 3.65 16.03 3.13
CA GLU A 128 2.23 16.41 3.20
C GLU A 128 1.33 15.23 2.88
N GLU A 129 1.65 14.48 1.84
CA GLU A 129 0.91 13.28 1.44
C GLU A 129 0.98 12.19 2.50
N GLY A 130 2.16 11.93 3.03
CA GLY A 130 2.35 10.93 4.09
C GLY A 130 1.59 11.30 5.35
N ASN A 131 1.63 12.56 5.76
CA ASN A 131 0.87 13.04 6.93
C ASN A 131 -0.64 12.91 6.71
N GLU A 132 -1.11 13.16 5.51
CA GLU A 132 -2.53 13.03 5.19
C GLU A 132 -2.98 11.56 5.26
N VAL A 133 -2.16 10.61 4.81
CA VAL A 133 -2.44 9.18 4.97
C VAL A 133 -2.62 8.84 6.45
N LEU A 134 -1.70 9.31 7.30
CA LEU A 134 -1.77 9.05 8.74
C LEU A 134 -3.02 9.68 9.37
N ARG A 135 -3.39 10.88 8.94
CA ARG A 135 -4.60 11.55 9.42
C ARG A 135 -5.86 10.78 9.01
N ILE A 136 -5.96 10.34 7.76
CA ILE A 136 -7.10 9.57 7.26
C ILE A 136 -7.20 8.25 8.02
N ALA A 137 -6.07 7.58 8.25
CA ALA A 137 -6.02 6.32 8.98
C ALA A 137 -6.52 6.48 10.42
N GLU A 138 -6.06 7.53 11.10
CA GLU A 138 -6.47 7.80 12.49
C GLU A 138 -7.95 8.11 12.58
N ALA A 139 -8.49 8.88 11.64
CA ALA A 139 -9.90 9.23 11.60
C ALA A 139 -10.78 8.12 11.02
N GLU A 140 -10.18 7.08 10.44
CA GLU A 140 -10.88 6.02 9.69
C GLU A 140 -11.83 6.61 8.62
N ALA A 141 -11.39 7.71 7.97
CA ALA A 141 -12.19 8.49 7.02
C ALA A 141 -12.10 7.89 5.61
N PHE A 142 -12.54 6.65 5.46
CA PHE A 142 -12.53 5.96 4.18
C PHE A 142 -13.85 5.21 3.96
N GLU A 143 -14.23 5.09 2.70
CA GLU A 143 -15.44 4.37 2.28
C GLU A 143 -15.06 3.27 1.29
N PHE A 144 -15.70 2.12 1.44
CA PHE A 144 -15.52 1.01 0.50
C PHE A 144 -16.52 1.14 -0.65
N ALA A 145 -16.13 0.66 -1.82
CA ALA A 145 -16.92 0.82 -3.03
C ALA A 145 -17.96 -0.29 -3.19
N ASP A 146 -19.14 0.09 -3.72
CA ASP A 146 -20.16 -0.90 -4.10
C ASP A 146 -19.67 -1.72 -5.29
N LYS A 147 -19.01 -1.07 -6.24
CA LYS A 147 -18.41 -1.73 -7.39
C LYS A 147 -16.93 -1.97 -7.11
N ILE A 148 -16.59 -3.21 -6.81
CA ILE A 148 -15.21 -3.59 -6.53
C ILE A 148 -14.34 -3.56 -7.78
N GLY A 149 -13.02 -3.37 -7.57
CA GLY A 149 -12.02 -3.46 -8.63
C GLY A 149 -11.65 -4.91 -8.94
N ARG A 150 -10.75 -5.07 -9.90
CA ARG A 150 -10.26 -6.38 -10.35
C ARG A 150 -8.76 -6.47 -10.12
N ALA A 151 -8.28 -7.70 -9.92
CA ALA A 151 -6.85 -7.96 -9.85
C ALA A 151 -6.35 -8.40 -11.24
N HIS A 152 -5.24 -7.81 -11.66
CA HIS A 152 -4.53 -8.17 -12.88
C HIS A 152 -3.12 -8.65 -12.53
N VAL A 153 -2.63 -9.60 -13.27
CA VAL A 153 -1.28 -10.15 -13.10
C VAL A 153 -0.34 -9.56 -14.14
#